data_1e77845763218cc11fe88a58085ad52e
#
_entry.id   1e77845763218cc11fe88a58085ad52e
#
_cell.length_a   1.000
_cell.length_b   1.000
_cell.length_c   1.000
_cell.angle_alpha   90.00
_cell.angle_beta   90.00
_cell.angle_gamma   90.00
#
_symmetry.space_group_name_H-M   'P 1'
#
loop_
_entity.id
_entity.type
_entity.pdbx_description
1 polymer ?
#
loop_
_entity_poly.entity_id
_entity_poly.type
_entity_poly.pdbx_seq_one_letter_code
_entity_poly.pdbx_strand_id
1 'polypeptide(L)'
;MHDELLQFQRNDVWTLVPRLEGEHIIGTKWIFHNKIDDKGNVIRNKAYLMAQRYSQMEGVDYDKTFAPIACTKSIRILLTLAYRLKFKFYQMEVKTTFLNEFLKGDIYVAQPKGFIDPHFPDHVLYLKKALYGLKQALRAWYDWLTQYLVSHGFIRGKADQTLFIKREDDELIVAQVYVDGIIFRSTKDKLSHSFSKLM
;
A
#
# COMPACT_ATOMS: atom_id res chain seq x y z
N MET A 1 17.84 1.83 6.49
CA MET A 1 17.60 3.28 6.27
C MET A 1 18.01 3.70 4.86
N HIS A 2 19.27 3.53 4.45
CA HIS A 2 19.72 3.86 3.09
C HIS A 2 18.90 3.17 1.99
N ASP A 3 18.68 1.86 2.12
CA ASP A 3 17.87 1.09 1.16
C ASP A 3 16.45 1.63 1.02
N GLU A 4 15.86 2.10 2.13
CA GLU A 4 14.52 2.68 2.14
C GLU A 4 14.48 4.01 1.39
N LEU A 5 15.47 4.89 1.62
CA LEU A 5 15.58 6.16 0.91
C LEU A 5 15.86 5.96 -0.59
N LEU A 6 16.67 4.97 -0.95
CA LEU A 6 16.87 4.59 -2.35
C LEU A 6 15.58 4.10 -3.02
N GLN A 7 14.71 3.38 -2.29
CA GLN A 7 13.40 3.00 -2.82
C GLN A 7 12.53 4.22 -3.10
N PHE A 8 12.51 5.21 -2.20
CA PHE A 8 11.76 6.45 -2.41
C PHE A 8 12.30 7.24 -3.61
N GLN A 9 13.59 7.32 -3.77
CA GLN A 9 14.25 7.94 -4.92
C GLN A 9 13.88 7.23 -6.24
N ARG A 10 14.00 5.90 -6.29
CA ARG A 10 13.65 5.09 -7.48
C ARG A 10 12.18 5.21 -7.89
N ASN A 11 11.30 5.40 -6.90
CA ASN A 11 9.86 5.54 -7.13
C ASN A 11 9.42 7.00 -7.29
N ASP A 12 10.34 7.96 -7.26
CA ASP A 12 10.05 9.40 -7.37
C ASP A 12 8.95 9.85 -6.38
N VAL A 13 9.13 9.47 -5.09
CA VAL A 13 8.11 9.68 -4.05
C VAL A 13 7.99 11.14 -3.66
N TRP A 14 9.09 11.89 -3.69
CA TRP A 14 9.13 13.29 -3.28
C TRP A 14 10.14 14.14 -4.07
N THR A 15 10.01 15.44 -3.90
CA THR A 15 10.99 16.43 -4.38
C THR A 15 11.40 17.31 -3.21
N LEU A 16 12.69 17.63 -3.08
CA LEU A 16 13.18 18.58 -2.11
C LEU A 16 12.85 20.00 -2.60
N VAL A 17 12.12 20.77 -1.78
CA VAL A 17 11.65 22.11 -2.11
C VAL A 17 11.92 23.08 -0.97
N PRO A 18 12.07 24.40 -1.25
CA PRO A 18 12.14 25.42 -0.22
C PRO A 18 10.88 25.35 0.67
N ARG A 19 11.06 25.58 1.97
CA ARG A 19 9.92 25.68 2.89
C ARG A 19 9.13 26.96 2.57
N LEU A 20 7.85 26.80 2.26
CA LEU A 20 6.94 27.92 2.03
C LEU A 20 6.34 28.39 3.36
N GLU A 21 6.15 29.71 3.49
CA GLU A 21 5.45 30.27 4.67
C GLU A 21 3.99 29.88 4.65
N GLY A 22 3.47 29.49 5.82
CA GLY A 22 2.08 29.10 6.00
C GLY A 22 1.78 27.62 5.70
N GLU A 23 2.70 26.88 5.09
CA GLU A 23 2.49 25.47 4.82
C GLU A 23 2.66 24.58 6.07
N HIS A 24 1.76 23.62 6.20
CA HIS A 24 1.82 22.64 7.29
C HIS A 24 2.84 21.55 6.98
N ILE A 25 3.85 21.40 7.85
CA ILE A 25 4.93 20.43 7.66
C ILE A 25 4.72 19.24 8.60
N ILE A 26 4.46 18.08 8.03
CA ILE A 26 4.28 16.82 8.78
C ILE A 26 5.65 16.29 9.18
N GLY A 27 5.85 15.95 10.43
CA GLY A 27 7.10 15.33 10.91
C GLY A 27 7.31 13.94 10.33
N THR A 28 8.56 13.50 10.28
CA THR A 28 8.94 12.12 9.90
C THR A 28 9.58 11.39 11.07
N LYS A 29 9.48 10.06 11.09
CA LYS A 29 10.16 9.20 12.06
C LYS A 29 10.61 7.90 11.45
N TRP A 30 11.73 7.37 11.95
CA TRP A 30 12.18 6.01 11.65
C TRP A 30 11.53 5.00 12.57
N ILE A 31 11.04 3.91 12.02
CA ILE A 31 10.60 2.72 12.75
C ILE A 31 11.53 1.57 12.38
N PHE A 32 12.11 0.93 13.40
CA PHE A 32 13.01 -0.20 13.24
C PHE A 32 12.28 -1.49 13.58
N HIS A 33 12.46 -2.49 12.73
CA HIS A 33 11.86 -3.81 12.92
C HIS A 33 12.89 -4.89 12.58
N ASN A 34 13.10 -5.81 13.51
CA ASN A 34 13.96 -6.97 13.30
C ASN A 34 13.11 -8.13 12.78
N LYS A 35 13.48 -8.69 11.63
CA LYS A 35 12.95 -9.98 11.19
C LYS A 35 13.74 -11.08 11.92
N ILE A 36 13.01 -11.99 12.53
CA ILE A 36 13.54 -13.15 13.24
C ILE A 36 13.19 -14.44 12.50
N ASP A 37 14.05 -15.46 12.62
CA ASP A 37 13.77 -16.83 12.18
C ASP A 37 12.90 -17.59 13.21
N ASP A 38 12.54 -18.83 12.89
CA ASP A 38 11.75 -19.70 13.78
C ASP A 38 12.49 -20.06 15.10
N LYS A 39 13.80 -19.78 15.17
CA LYS A 39 14.64 -19.99 16.35
C LYS A 39 14.84 -18.72 17.18
N GLY A 40 14.24 -17.59 16.75
CA GLY A 40 14.37 -16.30 17.43
C GLY A 40 15.62 -15.49 17.07
N ASN A 41 16.45 -15.93 16.11
CA ASN A 41 17.62 -15.18 15.68
C ASN A 41 17.22 -14.04 14.72
N VAL A 42 17.84 -12.87 14.87
CA VAL A 42 17.66 -11.76 13.96
C VAL A 42 18.34 -12.06 12.63
N ILE A 43 17.54 -12.28 11.57
CA ILE A 43 18.01 -12.55 10.22
C ILE A 43 18.12 -11.29 9.36
N ARG A 44 17.37 -10.24 9.70
CA ARG A 44 17.39 -8.97 8.97
C ARG A 44 16.86 -7.82 9.83
N ASN A 45 17.55 -6.68 9.76
CA ASN A 45 17.06 -5.42 10.30
C ASN A 45 16.34 -4.65 9.19
N LYS A 46 15.14 -4.17 9.45
CA LYS A 46 14.38 -3.27 8.56
C LYS A 46 14.21 -1.93 9.22
N ALA A 47 14.29 -0.86 8.43
CA ALA A 47 13.96 0.49 8.84
C ALA A 47 12.90 1.03 7.88
N TYR A 48 11.82 1.58 8.43
CA TYR A 48 10.75 2.22 7.66
C TYR A 48 10.71 3.70 8.02
N LEU A 49 10.67 4.56 7.01
CA LEU A 49 10.38 5.96 7.20
C LEU A 49 8.87 6.16 7.19
N MET A 50 8.35 6.80 8.23
CA MET A 50 6.93 7.04 8.38
C MET A 50 6.63 8.51 8.64
N ALA A 51 5.56 9.02 8.03
CA ALA A 51 4.98 10.30 8.37
C ALA A 51 4.29 10.22 9.75
N GLN A 52 4.40 11.29 10.53
CA GLN A 52 3.79 11.42 11.86
C GLN A 52 2.32 11.80 11.72
N ARG A 53 1.46 10.82 11.41
CA ARG A 53 0.02 10.99 11.12
C ARG A 53 -0.77 11.81 12.14
N TYR A 54 -0.32 11.84 13.41
CA TYR A 54 -1.00 12.57 14.45
C TYR A 54 -0.90 14.10 14.31
N SER A 55 0.08 14.58 13.54
CA SER A 55 0.21 16.01 13.22
C SER A 55 -0.62 16.42 12.00
N GLN A 56 -1.21 15.50 11.25
CA GLN A 56 -2.03 15.82 10.08
C GLN A 56 -3.34 16.50 10.48
N MET A 57 -3.70 17.57 9.77
CA MET A 57 -4.93 18.34 9.94
C MET A 57 -5.96 17.97 8.85
N GLU A 58 -7.20 17.70 9.27
CA GLU A 58 -8.32 17.47 8.37
C GLU A 58 -8.68 18.75 7.63
N GLY A 59 -9.00 18.62 6.34
CA GLY A 59 -9.28 19.75 5.45
C GLY A 59 -8.04 20.50 4.93
N VAL A 60 -6.83 20.18 5.44
CA VAL A 60 -5.52 20.73 5.00
C VAL A 60 -4.69 19.61 4.37
N ASP A 61 -4.33 18.61 5.17
CA ASP A 61 -3.47 17.51 4.72
C ASP A 61 -4.26 16.34 4.10
N TYR A 62 -5.53 16.20 4.44
CA TYR A 62 -6.39 15.13 3.93
C TYR A 62 -7.88 15.45 4.09
N ASP A 63 -8.70 14.96 3.15
CA ASP A 63 -10.17 15.04 3.23
C ASP A 63 -10.79 13.71 3.66
N LYS A 64 -10.39 12.61 3.01
CA LYS A 64 -10.97 11.28 3.21
C LYS A 64 -9.90 10.25 3.52
N THR A 65 -10.12 9.51 4.59
CA THR A 65 -9.18 8.48 5.06
C THR A 65 -9.74 7.06 4.99
N PHE A 66 -11.07 6.93 4.90
CA PHE A 66 -11.71 5.61 4.93
C PHE A 66 -11.35 4.80 3.69
N ALA A 67 -10.81 3.62 3.91
CA ALA A 67 -10.62 2.58 2.89
C ALA A 67 -11.38 1.32 3.32
N PRO A 68 -11.98 0.57 2.38
CA PRO A 68 -12.59 -0.71 2.69
C PRO A 68 -11.58 -1.69 3.29
N ILE A 69 -12.01 -2.41 4.32
CA ILE A 69 -11.23 -3.46 4.96
C ILE A 69 -11.90 -4.80 4.66
N ALA A 70 -11.10 -5.83 4.39
CA ALA A 70 -11.61 -7.16 4.07
C ALA A 70 -12.52 -7.70 5.17
N CYS A 71 -13.68 -8.16 4.77
CA CYS A 71 -14.65 -8.75 5.68
C CYS A 71 -14.21 -10.17 6.10
N THR A 72 -14.00 -10.39 7.39
CA THR A 72 -13.62 -11.70 7.93
C THR A 72 -14.61 -12.81 7.54
N LYS A 73 -15.91 -12.47 7.40
CA LYS A 73 -16.93 -13.41 6.94
C LYS A 73 -16.69 -13.85 5.50
N SER A 74 -16.34 -12.92 4.61
CA SER A 74 -15.99 -13.22 3.21
C SER A 74 -14.79 -14.16 3.13
N ILE A 75 -13.73 -13.87 3.89
CA ILE A 75 -12.53 -14.72 3.95
C ILE A 75 -12.88 -16.13 4.42
N ARG A 76 -13.67 -16.25 5.50
CA ARG A 76 -14.11 -17.57 6.03
C ARG A 76 -14.95 -18.35 5.02
N ILE A 77 -15.84 -17.70 4.28
CA ILE A 77 -16.63 -18.32 3.21
C ILE A 77 -15.71 -18.85 2.12
N LEU A 78 -14.75 -18.02 1.67
CA LEU A 78 -13.79 -18.42 0.65
C LEU A 78 -12.94 -19.62 1.08
N LEU A 79 -12.46 -19.64 2.32
CA LEU A 79 -11.67 -20.75 2.87
C LEU A 79 -12.52 -22.02 3.01
N THR A 80 -13.76 -21.91 3.46
CA THR A 80 -14.71 -23.05 3.56
C THR A 80 -14.99 -23.64 2.17
N LEU A 81 -15.19 -22.76 1.18
CA LEU A 81 -15.40 -23.16 -0.22
C LEU A 81 -14.17 -23.88 -0.78
N ALA A 82 -12.98 -23.35 -0.47
CA ALA A 82 -11.71 -23.97 -0.87
C ALA A 82 -11.58 -25.39 -0.30
N TYR A 83 -11.84 -25.56 0.99
CA TYR A 83 -11.79 -26.85 1.64
C TYR A 83 -12.77 -27.84 1.00
N ARG A 84 -14.03 -27.43 0.81
CA ARG A 84 -15.09 -28.27 0.24
C ARG A 84 -14.82 -28.68 -1.21
N LEU A 85 -14.32 -27.77 -2.02
CA LEU A 85 -14.04 -27.98 -3.44
C LEU A 85 -12.61 -28.46 -3.72
N LYS A 86 -11.81 -28.68 -2.67
CA LYS A 86 -10.41 -29.16 -2.73
C LYS A 86 -9.54 -28.32 -3.65
N PHE A 87 -9.68 -27.00 -3.64
CA PHE A 87 -8.84 -26.12 -4.43
C PHE A 87 -7.88 -25.32 -3.55
N LYS A 88 -6.76 -24.86 -4.13
CA LYS A 88 -5.73 -24.08 -3.47
C LYS A 88 -6.00 -22.60 -3.60
N PHE A 89 -5.76 -21.83 -2.55
CA PHE A 89 -5.56 -20.38 -2.63
C PHE A 89 -4.08 -20.06 -2.75
N TYR A 90 -3.83 -18.98 -3.44
CA TYR A 90 -2.53 -18.33 -3.50
C TYR A 90 -2.58 -17.05 -2.68
N GLN A 91 -1.47 -16.71 -2.04
CA GLN A 91 -1.29 -15.44 -1.34
C GLN A 91 -0.10 -14.71 -1.93
N MET A 92 -0.23 -13.42 -2.10
CA MET A 92 0.85 -12.53 -2.49
C MET A 92 0.84 -11.27 -1.63
N GLU A 93 1.97 -10.59 -1.57
CA GLU A 93 2.12 -9.25 -1.01
C GLU A 93 2.59 -8.31 -2.12
N VAL A 94 1.90 -7.20 -2.29
CA VAL A 94 2.29 -6.16 -3.24
C VAL A 94 3.41 -5.34 -2.62
N LYS A 95 4.55 -5.29 -3.29
CA LYS A 95 5.69 -4.50 -2.83
C LYS A 95 5.44 -3.01 -3.06
N THR A 96 5.95 -2.19 -2.12
CA THR A 96 5.88 -0.71 -2.24
C THR A 96 4.47 -0.17 -2.44
N THR A 97 3.48 -0.81 -1.83
CA THR A 97 2.04 -0.57 -1.98
C THR A 97 1.67 0.91 -1.99
N PHE A 98 2.13 1.69 -1.01
CA PHE A 98 1.80 3.11 -0.91
C PHE A 98 2.61 4.02 -1.85
N LEU A 99 3.70 3.53 -2.43
CA LEU A 99 4.55 4.30 -3.34
C LEU A 99 4.08 4.28 -4.80
N ASN A 100 2.94 3.64 -5.07
CA ASN A 100 2.41 3.51 -6.43
C ASN A 100 1.34 4.56 -6.76
N GLU A 101 0.80 5.24 -5.75
CA GLU A 101 -0.31 6.19 -5.94
C GLU A 101 0.12 7.63 -5.70
N PHE A 102 -0.27 8.51 -6.63
CA PHE A 102 -0.12 9.95 -6.47
C PHE A 102 -1.09 10.50 -5.43
N LEU A 103 -0.58 11.37 -4.56
CA LEU A 103 -1.39 12.06 -3.58
C LEU A 103 -2.24 13.15 -4.25
N LYS A 104 -3.42 13.34 -3.71
CA LYS A 104 -4.26 14.51 -4.02
C LYS A 104 -3.98 15.59 -2.98
N GLY A 105 -3.62 16.78 -3.44
CA GLY A 105 -3.26 17.91 -2.58
C GLY A 105 -1.76 18.01 -2.31
N ASP A 106 -1.36 19.17 -1.81
CA ASP A 106 0.02 19.51 -1.53
C ASP A 106 0.39 19.07 -0.12
N ILE A 107 1.29 18.08 -0.01
CA ILE A 107 1.70 17.51 1.28
C ILE A 107 3.20 17.66 1.43
N TYR A 108 3.58 18.31 2.52
CA TYR A 108 4.97 18.56 2.86
C TYR A 108 5.37 17.78 4.11
N VAL A 109 6.53 17.12 4.06
CA VAL A 109 7.08 16.42 5.22
C VAL A 109 8.49 16.91 5.52
N ALA A 110 8.86 16.87 6.79
CA ALA A 110 10.21 17.20 7.22
C ALA A 110 11.22 16.19 6.68
N GLN A 111 12.42 16.65 6.35
CA GLN A 111 13.53 15.76 6.02
C GLN A 111 13.79 14.75 7.15
N PRO A 112 14.11 13.48 6.83
CA PRO A 112 14.32 12.45 7.84
C PRO A 112 15.52 12.77 8.75
N LYS A 113 15.37 12.60 10.05
CA LYS A 113 16.48 12.74 10.99
C LYS A 113 17.67 11.87 10.59
N GLY A 114 18.86 12.46 10.53
CA GLY A 114 20.09 11.80 10.10
C GLY A 114 20.33 11.76 8.59
N PHE A 115 19.42 12.33 7.79
CA PHE A 115 19.50 12.44 6.33
C PHE A 115 19.03 13.81 5.83
N ILE A 116 19.27 14.85 6.64
CA ILE A 116 19.02 16.24 6.22
C ILE A 116 20.11 16.63 5.23
N ASP A 117 19.71 17.22 4.09
CA ASP A 117 20.62 17.71 3.09
C ASP A 117 21.44 18.86 3.64
N PRO A 118 22.78 18.77 3.69
CA PRO A 118 23.63 19.80 4.27
C PRO A 118 23.64 21.12 3.46
N HIS A 119 23.31 21.08 2.18
CA HIS A 119 23.21 22.26 1.33
C HIS A 119 21.85 22.97 1.46
N PHE A 120 20.82 22.23 1.85
CA PHE A 120 19.45 22.71 1.93
C PHE A 120 18.77 22.28 3.27
N PRO A 121 19.32 22.66 4.44
CA PRO A 121 18.86 22.16 5.73
C PRO A 121 17.42 22.59 6.06
N ASP A 122 17.00 23.75 5.56
CA ASP A 122 15.65 24.31 5.80
C ASP A 122 14.61 23.86 4.77
N HIS A 123 15.02 23.11 3.74
CA HIS A 123 14.10 22.57 2.75
C HIS A 123 13.27 21.44 3.31
N VAL A 124 12.12 21.23 2.70
CA VAL A 124 11.15 20.17 3.04
C VAL A 124 10.93 19.25 1.84
N LEU A 125 10.37 18.09 2.10
CA LEU A 125 10.04 17.12 1.05
C LEU A 125 8.58 17.30 0.65
N TYR A 126 8.35 17.74 -0.60
CA TYR A 126 7.03 17.74 -1.22
C TYR A 126 6.70 16.34 -1.71
N LEU A 127 5.64 15.74 -1.18
CA LEU A 127 5.25 14.38 -1.54
C LEU A 127 4.45 14.35 -2.83
N LYS A 128 4.94 13.62 -3.82
CA LYS A 128 4.21 13.26 -5.04
C LYS A 128 3.35 12.02 -4.83
N LYS A 129 3.85 11.08 -4.01
CA LYS A 129 3.21 9.79 -3.73
C LYS A 129 3.05 9.57 -2.23
N ALA A 130 2.16 8.65 -1.88
CA ALA A 130 1.87 8.36 -0.48
C ALA A 130 3.11 7.79 0.24
N LEU A 131 3.26 8.21 1.49
CA LEU A 131 4.27 7.72 2.43
C LEU A 131 3.58 6.88 3.51
N TYR A 132 4.29 5.87 4.03
CA TYR A 132 3.82 5.12 5.20
C TYR A 132 3.49 6.07 6.35
N GLY A 133 2.38 5.80 7.02
CA GLY A 133 1.92 6.59 8.16
C GLY A 133 0.96 7.73 7.83
N LEU A 134 0.81 8.16 6.59
CA LEU A 134 -0.23 9.13 6.22
C LEU A 134 -1.63 8.54 6.40
N LYS A 135 -2.57 9.34 6.89
CA LYS A 135 -3.96 8.91 7.13
C LYS A 135 -4.67 8.47 5.85
N GLN A 136 -4.41 9.15 4.73
CA GLN A 136 -5.02 8.88 3.41
C GLN A 136 -4.30 7.81 2.59
N ALA A 137 -3.12 7.34 2.99
CA ALA A 137 -2.30 6.41 2.19
C ALA A 137 -3.04 5.12 1.81
N LEU A 138 -3.75 4.52 2.79
CA LEU A 138 -4.51 3.29 2.54
C LEU A 138 -5.68 3.53 1.57
N ARG A 139 -6.34 4.68 1.66
CA ARG A 139 -7.42 5.07 0.75
C ARG A 139 -6.91 5.26 -0.67
N ALA A 140 -5.82 6.00 -0.85
CA ALA A 140 -5.21 6.25 -2.14
C ALA A 140 -4.82 4.92 -2.81
N TRP A 141 -4.12 4.05 -2.09
CA TRP A 141 -3.78 2.71 -2.56
C TRP A 141 -5.00 1.88 -3.01
N TYR A 142 -6.05 1.84 -2.17
CA TYR A 142 -7.25 1.08 -2.49
C TYR A 142 -7.96 1.62 -3.73
N ASP A 143 -8.05 2.93 -3.88
CA ASP A 143 -8.67 3.57 -5.04
C ASP A 143 -7.88 3.26 -6.33
N TRP A 144 -6.53 3.35 -6.28
CA TRP A 144 -5.67 2.97 -7.40
C TRP A 144 -5.83 1.50 -7.78
N LEU A 145 -5.70 0.59 -6.80
CA LEU A 145 -5.83 -0.84 -7.04
C LEU A 145 -7.20 -1.20 -7.61
N THR A 146 -8.26 -0.55 -7.12
CA THR A 146 -9.61 -0.74 -7.63
C THR A 146 -9.69 -0.34 -9.11
N GLN A 147 -9.19 0.84 -9.47
CA GLN A 147 -9.18 1.31 -10.86
C GLN A 147 -8.35 0.36 -11.75
N TYR A 148 -7.18 -0.05 -11.26
CA TYR A 148 -6.30 -0.97 -11.96
C TYR A 148 -6.99 -2.32 -12.23
N LEU A 149 -7.59 -2.94 -11.22
CA LEU A 149 -8.29 -4.22 -11.39
C LEU A 149 -9.53 -4.08 -12.29
N VAL A 150 -10.31 -3.02 -12.13
CA VAL A 150 -11.48 -2.76 -12.98
C VAL A 150 -11.09 -2.56 -14.43
N SER A 151 -10.00 -1.84 -14.74
CA SER A 151 -9.49 -1.67 -16.11
C SER A 151 -9.02 -2.99 -16.74
N HIS A 152 -8.70 -4.00 -15.90
CA HIS A 152 -8.35 -5.36 -16.34
C HIS A 152 -9.53 -6.33 -16.31
N GLY A 153 -10.77 -5.83 -16.26
CA GLY A 153 -12.00 -6.59 -16.38
C GLY A 153 -12.49 -7.24 -15.09
N PHE A 154 -11.95 -6.84 -13.93
CA PHE A 154 -12.49 -7.28 -12.64
C PHE A 154 -13.72 -6.48 -12.24
N ILE A 155 -14.68 -7.15 -11.62
CA ILE A 155 -15.87 -6.55 -11.03
C ILE A 155 -15.69 -6.56 -9.50
N ARG A 156 -15.87 -5.40 -8.89
CA ARG A 156 -15.83 -5.25 -7.44
C ARG A 156 -17.10 -5.81 -6.80
N GLY A 157 -16.95 -6.55 -5.70
CA GLY A 157 -18.07 -7.11 -4.94
C GLY A 157 -18.96 -6.01 -4.33
N LYS A 158 -20.28 -6.23 -4.39
CA LYS A 158 -21.26 -5.29 -3.81
C LYS A 158 -21.32 -5.38 -2.28
N ALA A 159 -21.29 -6.59 -1.74
CA ALA A 159 -21.37 -6.85 -0.29
C ALA A 159 -20.02 -6.68 0.40
N ASP A 160 -18.93 -7.02 -0.28
CA ASP A 160 -17.56 -6.84 0.19
C ASP A 160 -16.77 -6.12 -0.92
N GLN A 161 -16.48 -4.86 -0.69
CA GLN A 161 -15.79 -4.02 -1.69
C GLN A 161 -14.33 -4.42 -1.91
N THR A 162 -13.74 -5.22 -1.02
CA THR A 162 -12.38 -5.73 -1.15
C THR A 162 -12.30 -7.06 -1.92
N LEU A 163 -13.44 -7.60 -2.33
CA LEU A 163 -13.56 -8.78 -3.17
C LEU A 163 -13.65 -8.35 -4.64
N PHE A 164 -12.80 -8.93 -5.47
CA PHE A 164 -12.77 -8.70 -6.91
C PHE A 164 -12.96 -10.01 -7.65
N ILE A 165 -13.79 -10.00 -8.68
CA ILE A 165 -14.16 -11.19 -9.45
C ILE A 165 -14.02 -10.86 -10.93
N LYS A 166 -13.34 -11.74 -11.68
CA LYS A 166 -13.32 -11.69 -13.14
C LYS A 166 -13.81 -13.01 -13.70
N ARG A 167 -14.67 -12.94 -14.70
CA ARG A 167 -15.16 -14.08 -15.46
C ARG A 167 -14.79 -13.91 -16.92
N GLU A 168 -14.22 -14.96 -17.49
CA GLU A 168 -13.92 -15.07 -18.93
C GLU A 168 -14.42 -16.45 -19.37
N ASP A 169 -15.48 -16.48 -20.18
CA ASP A 169 -16.17 -17.72 -20.58
C ASP A 169 -16.58 -18.56 -19.35
N ASP A 170 -16.08 -19.79 -19.26
CA ASP A 170 -16.30 -20.71 -18.13
C ASP A 170 -15.23 -20.55 -17.03
N GLU A 171 -14.33 -19.56 -17.16
CA GLU A 171 -13.26 -19.35 -16.23
C GLU A 171 -13.59 -18.26 -15.21
N LEU A 172 -13.18 -18.48 -13.97
CA LEU A 172 -13.41 -17.58 -12.86
C LEU A 172 -12.11 -17.33 -12.13
N ILE A 173 -11.84 -16.06 -11.82
CA ILE A 173 -10.83 -15.66 -10.85
C ILE A 173 -11.47 -14.81 -9.77
N VAL A 174 -11.11 -15.08 -8.52
CA VAL A 174 -11.56 -14.39 -7.32
C VAL A 174 -10.33 -13.91 -6.57
N ALA A 175 -10.29 -12.63 -6.23
CA ALA A 175 -9.22 -12.02 -5.46
C ALA A 175 -9.81 -11.23 -4.27
N GLN A 176 -9.31 -11.49 -3.07
CA GLN A 176 -9.65 -10.77 -1.85
C GLN A 176 -8.46 -9.94 -1.43
N VAL A 177 -8.64 -8.63 -1.37
CA VAL A 177 -7.60 -7.66 -1.02
C VAL A 177 -7.66 -7.30 0.45
N TYR A 178 -6.52 -7.32 1.13
CA TYR A 178 -6.35 -6.85 2.49
C TYR A 178 -5.05 -6.06 2.63
N VAL A 179 -5.15 -4.73 2.59
CA VAL A 179 -4.01 -3.80 2.59
C VAL A 179 -3.06 -4.11 1.42
N ASP A 180 -1.88 -4.63 1.69
CA ASP A 180 -0.86 -5.08 0.73
C ASP A 180 -0.95 -6.57 0.37
N GLY A 181 -1.72 -7.32 1.17
CA GLY A 181 -1.96 -8.75 0.96
C GLY A 181 -3.12 -9.03 0.02
N ILE A 182 -2.95 -9.95 -0.91
CA ILE A 182 -4.01 -10.43 -1.79
C ILE A 182 -4.07 -11.95 -1.71
N ILE A 183 -5.25 -12.47 -1.35
CA ILE A 183 -5.56 -13.90 -1.43
C ILE A 183 -6.39 -14.11 -2.68
N PHE A 184 -5.96 -14.98 -3.58
CA PHE A 184 -6.65 -15.18 -4.84
C PHE A 184 -6.70 -16.63 -5.28
N ARG A 185 -7.64 -16.92 -6.17
CA ARG A 185 -7.88 -18.21 -6.76
C ARG A 185 -8.51 -18.09 -8.13
N SER A 186 -8.21 -19.03 -9.02
CA SER A 186 -8.92 -19.19 -10.30
C SER A 186 -9.33 -20.65 -10.53
N THR A 187 -10.21 -20.86 -11.48
CA THR A 187 -10.62 -22.20 -11.94
C THR A 187 -9.48 -22.96 -12.61
N LYS A 188 -8.52 -22.24 -13.20
CA LYS A 188 -7.33 -22.82 -13.83
C LYS A 188 -6.06 -22.17 -13.28
N ASP A 189 -5.04 -22.97 -12.99
CA ASP A 189 -3.76 -22.47 -12.45
C ASP A 189 -3.06 -21.47 -13.37
N LYS A 190 -3.25 -21.57 -14.69
CA LYS A 190 -2.73 -20.62 -15.68
C LYS A 190 -3.23 -19.19 -15.41
N LEU A 191 -4.50 -19.03 -15.06
CA LEU A 191 -5.10 -17.72 -14.72
C LEU A 191 -4.53 -17.18 -13.40
N SER A 192 -4.32 -18.04 -12.40
CA SER A 192 -3.67 -17.64 -11.16
C SER A 192 -2.26 -17.13 -11.41
N HIS A 193 -1.49 -17.79 -12.29
CA HIS A 193 -0.17 -17.33 -12.70
C HIS A 193 -0.22 -16.00 -13.47
N SER A 194 -1.19 -15.85 -14.38
CA SER A 194 -1.37 -14.59 -15.12
C SER A 194 -1.72 -13.45 -14.18
N PHE A 195 -2.60 -13.69 -13.21
CA PHE A 195 -2.93 -12.70 -12.19
C PHE A 195 -1.73 -12.33 -11.31
N SER A 196 -0.94 -13.31 -10.91
CA SER A 196 0.29 -13.08 -10.14
C SER A 196 1.33 -12.22 -10.89
N LYS A 197 1.34 -12.28 -12.23
CA LYS A 197 2.22 -11.45 -13.06
C LYS A 197 1.63 -10.06 -13.33
N LEU A 198 0.32 -9.94 -13.28
CA LEU A 198 -0.41 -8.69 -13.45
C LEU A 198 -0.15 -7.76 -12.25
N MET A 199 -0.09 -8.34 -11.04
CA MET A 199 0.12 -7.64 -9.77
C MET A 199 1.60 -7.45 -9.42
#